data_a27d388371d32c9d3a27a6bdcca1f1d8
#
_entry.id   a27d388371d32c9d3a27a6bdcca1f1d8
#
_cell.length_a   1.000
_cell.length_b   1.000
_cell.length_c   1.000
_cell.angle_alpha   90.00
_cell.angle_beta   90.00
_cell.angle_gamma   90.00
#
_symmetry.space_group_name_H-M   'P 1'
#
loop_
_entity.id
_entity.type
_entity.pdbx_description
1 polymer ?
#
loop_
_entity_poly.entity_id
_entity_poly.type
_entity_poly.pdbx_seq_one_letter_code
_entity_poly.pdbx_strand_id
1 'polypeptide(L)'
;MKSASTLSSAFLQPAGQTLPASLLALRFDRASALADLVLPSRKTENWKYSAKHLKLTDDMASTLPLDASVETATDMSGYTIVLVNGVVRPQASSYPTLEGLSVQRFRDLSEDDATLAADLMKKSISDQPAKAGSVNLSLLNGARFEDGLLIQLQPGTVVDQPLFVIHHTTANHSGSAYPCILVAAGNNSQL
;
A
#
# COMPACT_ATOMS: atom_id res chain seq x y z
N MET A 1 5.31 15.02 23.13
CA MET A 1 5.71 14.32 21.89
C MET A 1 5.64 12.84 22.20
N LYS A 2 4.66 12.10 21.68
CA LYS A 2 4.69 10.64 21.76
C LYS A 2 5.73 10.15 20.75
N SER A 3 6.73 9.45 21.24
CA SER A 3 7.75 8.77 20.44
C SER A 3 7.08 7.59 19.71
N ALA A 4 7.57 7.22 18.52
CA ALA A 4 7.15 6.00 17.83
C ALA A 4 7.41 4.73 18.67
N SER A 5 8.26 4.81 19.69
CA SER A 5 8.51 3.75 20.69
C SER A 5 7.30 3.37 21.54
N THR A 6 6.17 4.08 21.42
CA THR A 6 4.90 3.73 22.08
C THR A 6 3.94 2.93 21.21
N LEU A 7 4.31 2.61 19.95
CA LEU A 7 3.52 1.66 19.17
C LEU A 7 3.68 0.27 19.80
N SER A 8 2.59 -0.27 20.35
CA SER A 8 2.63 -1.55 21.07
C SER A 8 3.12 -2.69 20.15
N SER A 9 3.70 -3.75 20.74
CA SER A 9 4.10 -4.94 19.99
C SER A 9 2.92 -5.59 19.24
N ALA A 10 1.68 -5.39 19.71
CA ALA A 10 0.46 -5.80 19.03
C ALA A 10 0.28 -5.07 17.68
N PHE A 11 0.79 -3.84 17.56
CA PHE A 11 0.80 -3.08 16.31
C PHE A 11 1.66 -3.74 15.22
N LEU A 12 2.63 -4.56 15.61
CA LEU A 12 3.58 -5.21 14.71
C LEU A 12 3.13 -6.62 14.27
N GLN A 13 2.06 -7.16 14.86
CA GLN A 13 1.55 -8.48 14.50
C GLN A 13 0.82 -8.43 13.15
N PRO A 14 1.15 -9.31 12.20
CA PRO A 14 0.39 -9.41 10.96
C PRO A 14 -1.01 -9.93 11.27
N ALA A 15 -2.05 -9.24 10.83
CA ALA A 15 -3.39 -9.80 10.83
C ALA A 15 -3.41 -11.02 9.90
N GLY A 16 -3.73 -12.17 10.44
CA GLY A 16 -3.91 -13.53 9.97
C GLY A 16 -4.11 -13.90 8.50
N GLN A 17 -3.48 -13.23 7.55
CA GLN A 17 -3.61 -13.54 6.12
C GLN A 17 -2.25 -13.81 5.48
N THR A 18 -2.21 -14.86 4.69
CA THR A 18 -1.01 -15.39 4.03
C THR A 18 -0.56 -14.48 2.89
N LEU A 19 0.48 -13.70 3.14
CA LEU A 19 1.29 -13.09 2.09
C LEU A 19 2.43 -14.04 1.71
N PRO A 20 2.97 -13.95 0.49
CA PRO A 20 4.21 -14.62 0.12
C PRO A 20 5.37 -14.30 1.07
N ALA A 21 6.32 -15.24 1.20
CA ALA A 21 7.40 -15.17 2.18
C ALA A 21 8.26 -13.91 2.03
N SER A 22 8.56 -13.50 0.80
CA SER A 22 9.36 -12.29 0.51
C SER A 22 8.69 -11.01 1.03
N LEU A 23 7.37 -10.90 0.90
CA LEU A 23 6.60 -9.75 1.40
C LEU A 23 6.45 -9.78 2.93
N LEU A 24 6.31 -10.96 3.53
CA LEU A 24 6.33 -11.11 4.99
C LEU A 24 7.67 -10.70 5.57
N ALA A 25 8.78 -11.15 4.98
CA ALA A 25 10.12 -10.75 5.40
C ALA A 25 10.29 -9.23 5.35
N LEU A 26 9.86 -8.59 4.26
CA LEU A 26 9.88 -7.13 4.14
C LEU A 26 9.09 -6.45 5.26
N ARG A 27 7.90 -6.95 5.59
CA ARG A 27 7.08 -6.39 6.69
C ARG A 27 7.81 -6.46 8.02
N PHE A 28 8.45 -7.59 8.33
CA PHE A 28 9.23 -7.75 9.57
C PHE A 28 10.41 -6.79 9.63
N ASP A 29 11.15 -6.64 8.53
CA ASP A 29 12.26 -5.69 8.45
C ASP A 29 11.79 -4.26 8.70
N ARG A 30 10.67 -3.86 8.08
CA ARG A 30 10.08 -2.53 8.25
C ARG A 30 9.54 -2.32 9.67
N ALA A 31 8.89 -3.33 10.25
CA ALA A 31 8.41 -3.27 11.62
C ALA A 31 9.57 -3.10 12.62
N SER A 32 10.67 -3.79 12.40
CA SER A 32 11.88 -3.63 13.24
C SER A 32 12.47 -2.23 13.14
N ALA A 33 12.48 -1.64 11.95
CA ALA A 33 12.95 -0.28 11.73
C ALA A 33 12.04 0.80 12.34
N LEU A 34 10.76 0.49 12.62
CA LEU A 34 9.81 1.44 13.22
C LEU A 34 10.13 1.79 14.68
N ALA A 35 10.85 0.92 15.41
CA ALA A 35 11.15 1.13 16.83
C ALA A 35 11.91 2.45 17.09
N ASP A 36 12.74 2.88 16.15
CA ASP A 36 13.59 4.06 16.24
C ASP A 36 13.05 5.28 15.48
N LEU A 37 11.86 5.18 14.88
CA LEU A 37 11.34 6.21 14.00
C LEU A 37 10.66 7.36 14.74
N VAL A 38 11.03 8.58 14.34
CA VAL A 38 10.34 9.80 14.73
C VAL A 38 9.37 10.21 13.62
N LEU A 39 8.08 10.21 13.94
CA LEU A 39 7.06 10.68 13.00
C LEU A 39 7.24 12.17 12.69
N PRO A 40 6.87 12.60 11.48
CA PRO A 40 6.98 14.00 11.12
C PRO A 40 6.18 14.88 12.07
N SER A 41 6.74 16.02 12.42
CA SER A 41 6.16 17.00 13.33
C SER A 41 6.09 18.37 12.66
N ARG A 42 5.44 19.34 13.32
CA ARG A 42 5.42 20.74 12.85
C ARG A 42 6.81 21.37 12.72
N LYS A 43 7.84 20.75 13.32
CA LYS A 43 9.25 21.18 13.19
C LYS A 43 9.93 20.58 11.94
N THR A 44 9.30 19.59 11.32
CA THR A 44 9.76 19.02 10.04
C THR A 44 9.26 19.91 8.91
N GLU A 45 10.17 20.56 8.19
CA GLU A 45 9.86 21.64 7.25
C GLU A 45 8.74 21.28 6.28
N ASN A 46 8.84 20.15 5.57
CA ASN A 46 7.83 19.70 4.61
C ASN A 46 6.48 19.32 5.25
N TRP A 47 6.42 19.21 6.59
CA TRP A 47 5.25 18.80 7.35
C TRP A 47 4.68 19.89 8.26
N LYS A 48 5.23 21.10 8.18
CA LYS A 48 4.88 22.23 9.05
C LYS A 48 3.38 22.48 9.17
N TYR A 49 2.65 22.34 8.09
CA TYR A 49 1.21 22.59 8.02
C TYR A 49 0.37 21.31 8.14
N SER A 50 0.89 20.18 7.67
CA SER A 50 0.15 18.91 7.58
C SER A 50 0.28 18.05 8.83
N ALA A 51 1.40 18.11 9.56
CA ALA A 51 1.64 17.26 10.72
C ALA A 51 0.61 17.39 11.84
N LYS A 52 -0.07 18.55 11.95
CA LYS A 52 -1.14 18.76 12.94
C LYS A 52 -2.38 17.88 12.71
N HIS A 53 -2.56 17.42 11.47
CA HIS A 53 -3.67 16.56 11.06
C HIS A 53 -3.31 15.07 11.11
N LEU A 54 -2.01 14.75 11.28
CA LEU A 54 -1.54 13.38 11.40
C LEU A 54 -1.86 12.88 12.83
N LYS A 55 -2.95 12.14 12.95
CA LYS A 55 -3.38 11.52 14.21
C LYS A 55 -3.09 10.03 14.12
N LEU A 56 -1.92 9.61 14.57
CA LEU A 56 -1.60 8.21 14.78
C LEU A 56 -1.93 7.88 16.24
N THR A 57 -2.89 7.01 16.46
CA THR A 57 -3.30 6.51 17.77
C THR A 57 -2.91 5.05 17.91
N ASP A 58 -2.79 4.55 19.14
CA ASP A 58 -2.49 3.14 19.42
C ASP A 58 -3.60 2.19 18.93
N ASP A 59 -4.81 2.73 18.68
CA ASP A 59 -5.97 2.01 18.19
C ASP A 59 -5.97 1.77 16.66
N MET A 60 -4.85 2.01 16.00
CA MET A 60 -4.68 1.73 14.57
C MET A 60 -4.53 0.23 14.29
N ALA A 61 -5.29 -0.61 14.99
CA ALA A 61 -5.41 -2.00 14.62
C ALA A 61 -6.21 -2.10 13.32
N SER A 62 -5.61 -2.70 12.31
CA SER A 62 -6.30 -3.03 11.07
C SER A 62 -7.34 -4.11 11.36
N THR A 63 -8.58 -3.73 11.51
CA THR A 63 -9.70 -4.67 11.55
C THR A 63 -10.41 -4.60 10.21
N LEU A 64 -10.36 -5.69 9.46
CA LEU A 64 -10.98 -5.79 8.14
C LEU A 64 -12.34 -6.48 8.26
N PRO A 65 -13.47 -5.78 8.09
CA PRO A 65 -14.69 -6.45 7.68
C PRO A 65 -14.54 -6.82 6.19
N LEU A 66 -14.52 -8.13 5.91
CA LEU A 66 -14.40 -8.65 4.54
C LEU A 66 -15.69 -8.47 3.70
N ASP A 67 -16.80 -8.11 4.31
CA ASP A 67 -18.14 -8.23 3.73
C ASP A 67 -18.81 -6.92 3.30
N ALA A 68 -18.06 -5.82 3.22
CA ALA A 68 -18.64 -4.59 2.72
C ALA A 68 -18.94 -4.70 1.21
N SER A 69 -20.21 -4.77 0.87
CA SER A 69 -20.67 -4.53 -0.49
C SER A 69 -20.36 -3.07 -0.83
N VAL A 70 -19.56 -2.85 -1.86
CA VAL A 70 -19.22 -1.50 -2.32
C VAL A 70 -19.98 -1.26 -3.59
N GLU A 71 -20.93 -0.33 -3.56
CA GLU A 71 -21.50 0.22 -4.77
C GLU A 71 -20.44 1.12 -5.41
N THR A 72 -19.82 0.63 -6.47
CA THR A 72 -18.93 1.44 -7.30
C THR A 72 -19.77 2.23 -8.29
N ALA A 73 -20.25 3.39 -7.88
CA ALA A 73 -20.78 4.36 -8.83
C ALA A 73 -19.58 4.94 -9.62
N THR A 74 -19.23 4.31 -10.72
CA THR A 74 -18.19 4.82 -11.60
C THR A 74 -18.81 5.22 -12.94
N ASP A 75 -19.06 6.50 -13.06
CA ASP A 75 -19.37 7.17 -14.34
C ASP A 75 -18.06 7.42 -15.14
N MET A 76 -16.96 6.76 -14.74
CA MET A 76 -15.65 6.94 -15.35
C MET A 76 -15.46 5.97 -16.51
N SER A 77 -15.21 6.51 -17.69
CA SER A 77 -14.81 5.71 -18.85
C SER A 77 -13.37 5.22 -18.66
N GLY A 78 -13.18 3.92 -18.43
CA GLY A 78 -11.88 3.30 -18.19
C GLY A 78 -11.95 2.05 -17.34
N TYR A 79 -10.79 1.53 -17.00
CA TYR A 79 -10.66 0.37 -16.13
C TYR A 79 -10.63 0.80 -14.66
N THR A 80 -11.09 -0.06 -13.78
CA THR A 80 -11.15 0.24 -12.36
C THR A 80 -10.56 -0.88 -11.51
N ILE A 81 -9.78 -0.50 -10.50
CA ILE A 81 -9.34 -1.38 -9.42
C ILE A 81 -9.90 -0.83 -8.13
N VAL A 82 -10.62 -1.66 -7.40
CA VAL A 82 -11.29 -1.26 -6.16
C VAL A 82 -10.58 -1.87 -4.96
N LEU A 83 -10.23 -1.03 -4.01
CA LEU A 83 -9.77 -1.41 -2.69
C LEU A 83 -10.80 -0.99 -1.64
N VAL A 84 -11.05 -1.85 -0.68
CA VAL A 84 -11.89 -1.53 0.48
C VAL A 84 -11.06 -1.70 1.73
N ASN A 85 -10.90 -0.64 2.51
CA ASN A 85 -10.08 -0.62 3.71
C ASN A 85 -8.65 -1.14 3.48
N GLY A 86 -8.07 -0.84 2.30
CA GLY A 86 -6.72 -1.26 1.92
C GLY A 86 -6.61 -2.65 1.29
N VAL A 87 -7.70 -3.39 1.15
CA VAL A 87 -7.73 -4.74 0.54
C VAL A 87 -8.37 -4.70 -0.83
N VAL A 88 -7.72 -5.32 -1.80
CA VAL A 88 -8.19 -5.38 -3.19
C VAL A 88 -9.45 -6.24 -3.30
N ARG A 89 -10.44 -5.76 -4.05
CA ARG A 89 -11.71 -6.43 -4.34
C ARG A 89 -11.79 -6.79 -5.82
N PRO A 90 -11.35 -7.99 -6.23
CA PRO A 90 -11.37 -8.39 -7.63
C PRO A 90 -12.77 -8.37 -8.25
N GLN A 91 -13.80 -8.76 -7.48
CA GLN A 91 -15.18 -8.82 -7.96
C GLN A 91 -15.80 -7.43 -8.26
N ALA A 92 -15.23 -6.39 -7.66
CA ALA A 92 -15.63 -5.00 -7.89
C ALA A 92 -14.68 -4.27 -8.85
N SER A 93 -13.64 -4.96 -9.35
CA SER A 93 -12.61 -4.41 -10.22
C SER A 93 -12.84 -4.84 -11.67
N SER A 94 -12.44 -3.99 -12.60
CA SER A 94 -12.48 -4.24 -14.05
C SER A 94 -11.18 -3.73 -14.65
N TYR A 95 -10.40 -4.62 -15.26
CA TYR A 95 -9.18 -4.29 -15.99
C TYR A 95 -9.01 -5.20 -17.21
N PRO A 96 -8.28 -4.76 -18.25
CA PRO A 96 -8.22 -5.49 -19.48
C PRO A 96 -7.42 -6.79 -19.34
N THR A 97 -7.81 -7.80 -20.09
CA THR A 97 -6.92 -8.90 -20.44
C THR A 97 -6.12 -8.47 -21.67
N LEU A 98 -4.89 -8.05 -21.45
CA LEU A 98 -3.99 -7.54 -22.48
C LEU A 98 -2.66 -8.28 -22.39
N GLU A 99 -2.15 -8.73 -23.54
CA GLU A 99 -0.82 -9.32 -23.61
C GLU A 99 0.23 -8.29 -23.13
N GLY A 100 1.11 -8.72 -22.25
CA GLY A 100 2.12 -7.86 -21.66
C GLY A 100 1.65 -7.05 -20.44
N LEU A 101 0.37 -7.09 -20.05
CA LEU A 101 -0.13 -6.52 -18.80
C LEU A 101 -0.45 -7.64 -17.81
N SER A 102 0.08 -7.50 -16.59
CA SER A 102 -0.29 -8.33 -15.43
C SER A 102 -0.75 -7.44 -14.29
N VAL A 103 -1.90 -7.75 -13.70
CA VAL A 103 -2.44 -7.06 -12.51
C VAL A 103 -2.75 -8.12 -11.46
N GLN A 104 -1.96 -8.15 -10.40
CA GLN A 104 -2.05 -9.20 -9.38
C GLN A 104 -2.11 -8.60 -7.99
N ARG A 105 -2.89 -9.22 -7.10
CA ARG A 105 -2.88 -8.89 -5.68
C ARG A 105 -1.64 -9.48 -5.02
N PHE A 106 -1.14 -8.82 -3.99
CA PHE A 106 0.02 -9.30 -3.24
C PHE A 106 -0.14 -10.71 -2.70
N ARG A 107 -1.35 -11.10 -2.32
CA ARG A 107 -1.66 -12.45 -1.80
C ARG A 107 -1.57 -13.55 -2.84
N ASP A 108 -1.75 -13.20 -4.10
CA ASP A 108 -1.81 -14.14 -5.21
C ASP A 108 -0.49 -14.20 -5.99
N LEU A 109 0.53 -13.43 -5.56
CA LEU A 109 1.83 -13.39 -6.23
C LEU A 109 2.58 -14.72 -6.06
N SER A 110 3.29 -15.10 -7.12
CA SER A 110 4.37 -16.07 -7.02
C SER A 110 5.50 -15.52 -6.12
N GLU A 111 6.39 -16.36 -5.61
CA GLU A 111 7.54 -15.86 -4.83
C GLU A 111 8.49 -14.99 -5.66
N ASP A 112 8.60 -15.22 -6.96
CA ASP A 112 9.42 -14.38 -7.84
C ASP A 112 8.81 -12.97 -7.99
N ASP A 113 7.50 -12.87 -8.24
CA ASP A 113 6.79 -11.60 -8.31
C ASP A 113 6.74 -10.90 -6.95
N ALA A 114 6.62 -11.65 -5.86
CA ALA A 114 6.66 -11.11 -4.50
C ALA A 114 8.04 -10.54 -4.14
N THR A 115 9.11 -11.18 -4.63
CA THR A 115 10.48 -10.67 -4.50
C THR A 115 10.65 -9.37 -5.28
N LEU A 116 10.16 -9.31 -6.52
CA LEU A 116 10.14 -8.08 -7.30
C LEU A 116 9.38 -6.96 -6.57
N ALA A 117 8.20 -7.26 -6.05
CA ALA A 117 7.40 -6.30 -5.31
C ALA A 117 8.14 -5.79 -4.07
N ALA A 118 8.76 -6.69 -3.30
CA ALA A 118 9.57 -6.32 -2.13
C ALA A 118 10.75 -5.41 -2.50
N ASP A 119 11.43 -5.68 -3.60
CA ASP A 119 12.57 -4.88 -4.06
C ASP A 119 12.14 -3.51 -4.58
N LEU A 120 11.01 -3.41 -5.28
CA LEU A 120 10.41 -2.13 -5.67
C LEU A 120 10.06 -1.29 -4.43
N MET A 121 9.49 -1.90 -3.40
CA MET A 121 9.18 -1.22 -2.14
C MET A 121 10.45 -0.76 -1.41
N LYS A 122 11.51 -1.55 -1.40
CA LYS A 122 12.81 -1.15 -0.83
C LYS A 122 13.37 0.05 -1.59
N LYS A 123 13.38 -0.01 -2.93
CA LYS A 123 13.88 1.05 -3.79
C LYS A 123 13.11 2.35 -3.59
N SER A 124 11.78 2.30 -3.52
CA SER A 124 10.94 3.50 -3.34
C SER A 124 11.27 4.29 -2.07
N ILE A 125 11.80 3.64 -1.04
CA ILE A 125 12.22 4.29 0.20
C ILE A 125 13.66 4.79 0.09
N SER A 126 14.57 4.01 -0.50
CA SER A 126 15.97 4.43 -0.67
C SER A 126 16.11 5.68 -1.54
N ASP A 127 15.22 5.85 -2.51
CA ASP A 127 15.22 6.97 -3.44
C ASP A 127 14.62 8.26 -2.83
N GLN A 128 14.05 8.19 -1.61
CA GLN A 128 13.48 9.36 -0.92
C GLN A 128 14.56 10.16 -0.18
N PRO A 129 14.49 11.50 -0.22
CA PRO A 129 15.38 12.33 0.58
C PRO A 129 15.23 12.03 2.07
N ALA A 130 16.32 11.70 2.77
CA ALA A 130 16.33 11.28 4.17
C ALA A 130 15.64 12.28 5.14
N LYS A 131 15.57 13.56 4.76
CA LYS A 131 14.97 14.63 5.57
C LYS A 131 13.47 14.85 5.30
N ALA A 132 12.85 14.10 4.40
CA ALA A 132 11.48 14.39 3.95
C ALA A 132 10.39 14.05 4.98
N GLY A 133 10.68 13.31 6.05
CA GLY A 133 9.67 12.82 7.01
C GLY A 133 8.69 11.80 6.41
N SER A 134 8.55 11.79 5.08
CA SER A 134 7.75 10.83 4.33
C SER A 134 8.31 9.41 4.41
N VAL A 135 9.63 9.26 4.53
CA VAL A 135 10.30 7.96 4.71
C VAL A 135 9.68 7.18 5.87
N ASN A 136 9.40 7.85 6.99
CA ASN A 136 8.84 7.20 8.16
C ASN A 136 7.41 6.70 7.94
N LEU A 137 6.60 7.44 7.16
CA LEU A 137 5.26 7.00 6.79
C LEU A 137 5.31 5.87 5.76
N SER A 138 6.27 5.88 4.85
CA SER A 138 6.49 4.78 3.90
C SER A 138 6.96 3.51 4.61
N LEU A 139 7.81 3.63 5.64
CA LEU A 139 8.21 2.52 6.49
C LEU A 139 7.01 1.96 7.28
N LEU A 140 6.17 2.85 7.82
CA LEU A 140 4.94 2.46 8.51
C LEU A 140 3.98 1.72 7.57
N ASN A 141 3.77 2.24 6.36
CA ASN A 141 2.96 1.55 5.35
C ASN A 141 3.56 0.19 5.04
N GLY A 142 4.87 0.11 4.76
CA GLY A 142 5.57 -1.15 4.48
C GLY A 142 5.56 -2.17 5.62
N ALA A 143 5.39 -1.73 6.88
CA ALA A 143 5.23 -2.62 8.02
C ALA A 143 3.79 -3.12 8.21
N ARG A 144 2.80 -2.40 7.64
CA ARG A 144 1.38 -2.57 8.00
C ARG A 144 0.48 -2.97 6.84
N PHE A 145 0.93 -2.91 5.59
CA PHE A 145 0.07 -3.33 4.46
C PHE A 145 -0.41 -4.77 4.68
N GLU A 146 -1.66 -5.02 4.36
CA GLU A 146 -2.28 -6.35 4.45
C GLU A 146 -2.52 -6.94 3.08
N ASP A 147 -2.62 -6.09 2.08
CA ASP A 147 -2.77 -6.43 0.68
C ASP A 147 -2.22 -5.29 -0.16
N GLY A 148 -2.16 -5.49 -1.46
CA GLY A 148 -1.73 -4.50 -2.43
C GLY A 148 -1.82 -5.04 -3.84
N LEU A 149 -1.30 -4.26 -4.77
CA LEU A 149 -1.28 -4.58 -6.19
C LEU A 149 0.14 -4.49 -6.73
N LEU A 150 0.49 -5.47 -7.55
CA LEU A 150 1.58 -5.40 -8.49
C LEU A 150 1.01 -5.32 -9.91
N ILE A 151 1.27 -4.21 -10.57
CA ILE A 151 0.91 -3.98 -11.98
C ILE A 151 2.21 -4.03 -12.77
N GLN A 152 2.31 -4.98 -13.68
CA GLN A 152 3.50 -5.17 -14.52
C GLN A 152 3.15 -4.94 -15.99
N LEU A 153 3.95 -4.12 -16.66
CA LEU A 153 3.85 -3.93 -18.11
C LEU A 153 5.15 -4.38 -18.76
N GLN A 154 5.04 -5.27 -19.72
CA GLN A 154 6.16 -5.63 -20.58
C GLN A 154 6.57 -4.46 -21.47
N PRO A 155 7.82 -4.45 -22.00
CA PRO A 155 8.25 -3.40 -22.93
C PRO A 155 7.29 -3.25 -24.11
N GLY A 156 6.93 -2.00 -24.41
CA GLY A 156 6.05 -1.66 -25.53
C GLY A 156 4.55 -1.89 -25.30
N THR A 157 4.15 -2.39 -24.12
CA THR A 157 2.73 -2.55 -23.78
C THR A 157 2.04 -1.20 -23.62
N VAL A 158 0.92 -1.00 -24.29
CA VAL A 158 0.10 0.22 -24.22
C VAL A 158 -1.29 -0.15 -23.72
N VAL A 159 -1.70 0.44 -22.61
CA VAL A 159 -3.09 0.36 -22.11
C VAL A 159 -3.87 1.50 -22.71
N ASP A 160 -4.95 1.19 -23.43
CA ASP A 160 -5.70 2.14 -24.27
C ASP A 160 -6.63 3.07 -23.50
N GLN A 161 -6.93 2.74 -22.25
CA GLN A 161 -7.83 3.53 -21.39
C GLN A 161 -7.19 3.76 -20.00
N PRO A 162 -7.58 4.82 -19.31
CA PRO A 162 -7.10 5.05 -17.95
C PRO A 162 -7.44 3.90 -17.00
N LEU A 163 -6.52 3.58 -16.10
CA LEU A 163 -6.73 2.66 -15.00
C LEU A 163 -6.95 3.46 -13.70
N PHE A 164 -8.18 3.48 -13.22
CA PHE A 164 -8.55 4.16 -11.99
C PHE A 164 -8.36 3.23 -10.79
N VAL A 165 -7.69 3.70 -9.76
CA VAL A 165 -7.61 3.01 -8.48
C VAL A 165 -8.52 3.72 -7.49
N ILE A 166 -9.56 3.02 -7.05
CA ILE A 166 -10.59 3.56 -6.16
C ILE A 166 -10.41 2.92 -4.79
N HIS A 167 -10.17 3.74 -3.78
CA HIS A 167 -10.06 3.31 -2.40
C HIS A 167 -11.29 3.74 -1.60
N HIS A 168 -12.07 2.77 -1.15
CA HIS A 168 -13.20 2.99 -0.25
C HIS A 168 -12.80 2.74 1.20
N THR A 169 -13.14 3.68 2.07
CA THR A 169 -13.10 3.48 3.52
C THR A 169 -14.53 3.36 4.03
N THR A 170 -14.88 2.24 4.63
CA THR A 170 -16.24 2.03 5.15
C THR A 170 -16.46 2.81 6.45
N ALA A 171 -17.69 3.28 6.67
CA ALA A 171 -18.03 4.08 7.86
C ALA A 171 -17.79 3.34 9.18
N ASN A 172 -17.89 2.02 9.16
CA ASN A 172 -17.69 1.16 10.35
C ASN A 172 -16.25 0.67 10.50
N HIS A 173 -15.31 1.15 9.66
CA HIS A 173 -13.91 0.79 9.78
C HIS A 173 -13.29 1.50 10.98
N SER A 174 -12.87 0.73 11.98
CA SER A 174 -12.29 1.24 13.22
C SER A 174 -10.76 1.33 13.21
N GLY A 175 -10.12 1.00 12.09
CA GLY A 175 -8.66 0.95 11.95
C GLY A 175 -8.14 1.81 10.81
N SER A 176 -6.82 1.84 10.67
CA SER A 176 -6.14 2.49 9.53
C SER A 176 -5.92 1.51 8.40
N ALA A 177 -6.13 1.96 7.17
CA ALA A 177 -5.81 1.23 5.96
C ALA A 177 -4.43 1.63 5.44
N TYR A 178 -3.68 0.64 4.97
CA TYR A 178 -2.33 0.80 4.43
C TYR A 178 -2.25 0.24 3.01
N PRO A 179 -2.92 0.88 2.03
CA PRO A 179 -2.88 0.41 0.64
C PRO A 179 -1.47 0.51 0.07
N CYS A 180 -1.11 -0.45 -0.77
CA CYS A 180 0.14 -0.46 -1.51
C CYS A 180 -0.14 -0.78 -2.98
N ILE A 181 0.37 0.06 -3.89
CA ILE A 181 0.24 -0.14 -5.32
C ILE A 181 1.61 0.05 -5.93
N LEU A 182 2.08 -0.97 -6.63
CA LEU A 182 3.37 -0.99 -7.30
C LEU A 182 3.14 -1.10 -8.81
N VAL A 183 3.86 -0.29 -9.57
CA VAL A 183 3.86 -0.35 -11.03
C VAL A 183 5.28 -0.63 -11.50
N ALA A 184 5.46 -1.74 -12.19
CA ALA A 184 6.69 -2.10 -12.88
C ALA A 184 6.47 -1.92 -14.39
N ALA A 185 6.88 -0.77 -14.90
CA ALA A 185 6.71 -0.42 -16.31
C ALA A 185 7.95 -0.78 -17.13
N GLY A 186 7.77 -1.58 -18.16
CA GLY A 186 8.81 -1.86 -19.15
C GLY A 186 9.12 -0.66 -20.05
N ASN A 187 10.22 -0.71 -20.75
CA ASN A 187 10.60 0.37 -21.67
C ASN A 187 9.52 0.62 -22.72
N ASN A 188 9.20 1.89 -22.97
CA ASN A 188 8.18 2.33 -23.94
C ASN A 188 6.76 1.78 -23.66
N SER A 189 6.46 1.35 -22.43
CA SER A 189 5.09 1.01 -22.03
C SER A 189 4.32 2.25 -21.58
N GLN A 190 2.98 2.18 -21.65
CA GLN A 190 2.03 3.23 -21.24
C GLN A 190 0.91 2.62 -20.39
N LEU A 191 0.58 3.29 -19.29
CA LEU A 191 -0.52 2.96 -18.40
C LEU A 191 -1.36 4.20 -18.10
#